data_a5f390f12d9c5e8a270192d85fd07789
#
_entry.id   a5f390f12d9c5e8a270192d85fd07789
#
_cell.length_a   1.000
_cell.length_b   1.000
_cell.length_c   1.000
_cell.angle_alpha   90.00
_cell.angle_beta   90.00
_cell.angle_gamma   90.00
#
_symmetry.space_group_name_H-M   'P 1'
#
loop_
_entity.id
_entity.type
_entity.pdbx_description
1 polymer ?
#
loop_
_entity_poly.entity_id
_entity_poly.type
_entity_poly.pdbx_seq_one_letter_code
_entity_poly.pdbx_strand_id
1 'polypeptide(L)'
;MRSQQEAKRAKDAGVFAEEIVPVEVKSRKGSVQVSEDDHPRPETTLEGLAKLKPAFAHDGFVTAGNASGIVDGAAALVIAGEDFVKQKDLKPMGRIVSWAYAGVEPEIMGIGPVPATRAALEKAGLSLSDMDLVEVNEAFAAQYLAVEKELGLDRSRTNVNGGAIALGHPLGATGTRLVLTVLHELHRRGGRYGLATACIGGGQGIAMIVERL
;
A
#
# COMPACT_ATOMS: atom_id res chain seq x y z
N MET A 1 -4.72 4.47 14.15
CA MET A 1 -6.19 4.61 14.21
C MET A 1 -6.81 4.63 12.82
N ARG A 2 -6.58 5.66 11.98
CA ARG A 2 -7.17 5.79 10.63
C ARG A 2 -7.01 4.52 9.76
N SER A 3 -5.81 3.95 9.67
CA SER A 3 -5.56 2.72 8.88
C SER A 3 -6.53 1.59 9.26
N GLN A 4 -6.73 1.35 10.55
CA GLN A 4 -7.68 0.31 11.04
C GLN A 4 -9.13 0.64 10.71
N GLN A 5 -9.53 1.91 10.83
CA GLN A 5 -10.90 2.35 10.53
C GLN A 5 -11.22 2.21 9.05
N GLU A 6 -10.29 2.63 8.16
CA GLU A 6 -10.49 2.51 6.72
C GLU A 6 -10.46 1.05 6.25
N ALA A 7 -9.58 0.22 6.82
CA ALA A 7 -9.56 -1.21 6.52
C ALA A 7 -10.87 -1.90 6.96
N LYS A 8 -11.39 -1.54 8.15
CA LYS A 8 -12.70 -2.03 8.60
C LYS A 8 -13.80 -1.63 7.63
N ARG A 9 -13.86 -0.33 7.28
CA ARG A 9 -14.87 0.18 6.33
C ARG A 9 -14.80 -0.54 4.98
N ALA A 10 -13.58 -0.72 4.46
CA ALA A 10 -13.36 -1.42 3.19
C ALA A 10 -13.80 -2.90 3.27
N LYS A 11 -13.47 -3.58 4.36
CA LYS A 11 -13.90 -4.97 4.61
C LYS A 11 -15.42 -5.07 4.66
N ASP A 12 -16.08 -4.22 5.45
CA ASP A 12 -17.54 -4.22 5.62
C ASP A 12 -18.27 -3.92 4.30
N ALA A 13 -17.65 -3.12 3.41
CA ALA A 13 -18.15 -2.81 2.07
C ALA A 13 -17.79 -3.86 1.00
N GLY A 14 -17.07 -4.93 1.35
CA GLY A 14 -16.66 -5.99 0.42
C GLY A 14 -15.58 -5.58 -0.59
N VAL A 15 -14.86 -4.47 -0.32
CA VAL A 15 -13.86 -3.90 -1.25
C VAL A 15 -12.76 -4.89 -1.61
N PHE A 16 -12.33 -5.71 -0.65
CA PHE A 16 -11.23 -6.66 -0.83
C PHE A 16 -11.64 -7.96 -1.55
N ALA A 17 -12.92 -8.19 -1.79
CA ALA A 17 -13.40 -9.44 -2.38
C ALA A 17 -12.88 -9.70 -3.81
N GLU A 18 -12.58 -8.63 -4.56
CA GLU A 18 -12.00 -8.73 -5.91
C GLU A 18 -10.48 -8.89 -5.91
N GLU A 19 -9.81 -8.52 -4.80
CA GLU A 19 -8.35 -8.57 -4.68
C GLU A 19 -7.89 -9.89 -4.07
N ILE A 20 -8.64 -10.44 -3.11
CA ILE A 20 -8.25 -11.62 -2.34
C ILE A 20 -8.60 -12.89 -3.09
N VAL A 21 -7.58 -13.72 -3.33
CA VAL A 21 -7.75 -15.07 -3.86
C VAL A 21 -7.77 -16.04 -2.68
N PRO A 22 -8.89 -16.77 -2.44
CA PRO A 22 -8.98 -17.73 -1.34
C PRO A 22 -7.94 -18.84 -1.48
N VAL A 23 -7.30 -19.22 -0.37
CA VAL A 23 -6.30 -20.27 -0.31
C VAL A 23 -6.81 -21.42 0.54
N GLU A 24 -6.76 -22.64 0.00
CA GLU A 24 -7.08 -23.84 0.76
C GLU A 24 -5.90 -24.25 1.65
N VAL A 25 -6.09 -24.19 2.95
CA VAL A 25 -5.10 -24.63 3.94
C VAL A 25 -5.50 -26.02 4.47
N LYS A 26 -4.67 -27.02 4.19
CA LYS A 26 -4.87 -28.39 4.66
C LYS A 26 -4.27 -28.59 6.04
N SER A 27 -5.01 -29.18 6.95
CA SER A 27 -4.57 -29.56 8.29
C SER A 27 -4.93 -31.01 8.59
N ARG A 28 -4.46 -31.53 9.73
CA ARG A 28 -4.87 -32.88 10.21
C ARG A 28 -6.37 -33.01 10.50
N LYS A 29 -7.06 -31.86 10.67
CA LYS A 29 -8.50 -31.79 10.97
C LYS A 29 -9.36 -31.51 9.72
N GLY A 30 -8.78 -31.47 8.53
CA GLY A 30 -9.46 -31.17 7.28
C GLY A 30 -8.89 -29.89 6.60
N SER A 31 -9.55 -29.49 5.52
CA SER A 31 -9.20 -28.27 4.77
C SER A 31 -10.05 -27.09 5.21
N VAL A 32 -9.44 -25.89 5.27
CA VAL A 32 -10.12 -24.62 5.54
C VAL A 32 -9.78 -23.66 4.40
N GLN A 33 -10.79 -22.96 3.88
CA GLN A 33 -10.58 -21.85 2.96
C GLN A 33 -10.23 -20.58 3.76
N VAL A 34 -9.06 -19.99 3.49
CA VAL A 34 -8.64 -18.70 4.04
C VAL A 34 -8.87 -17.65 2.95
N SER A 35 -9.81 -16.74 3.20
CA SER A 35 -10.27 -15.71 2.27
C SER A 35 -10.30 -14.31 2.86
N GLU A 36 -9.75 -14.13 4.05
CA GLU A 36 -9.72 -12.86 4.76
C GLU A 36 -8.37 -12.65 5.43
N ASP A 37 -7.93 -11.38 5.48
CA ASP A 37 -6.78 -11.00 6.29
C ASP A 37 -7.10 -11.10 7.77
N ASP A 38 -6.17 -11.62 8.56
CA ASP A 38 -6.30 -11.82 10.00
C ASP A 38 -5.56 -10.75 10.84
N HIS A 39 -4.75 -9.91 10.19
CA HIS A 39 -3.97 -8.86 10.85
C HIS A 39 -4.82 -7.67 11.32
N PRO A 40 -5.89 -7.21 10.64
CA PRO A 40 -6.67 -6.05 11.04
C PRO A 40 -7.22 -6.15 12.47
N ARG A 41 -7.23 -5.01 13.16
CA ARG A 41 -7.74 -4.85 14.53
C ARG A 41 -8.84 -3.79 14.55
N PRO A 42 -10.05 -4.11 14.08
CA PRO A 42 -11.13 -3.13 13.90
C PRO A 42 -11.57 -2.46 15.21
N GLU A 43 -11.34 -3.13 16.35
CA GLU A 43 -11.69 -2.63 17.70
C GLU A 43 -10.62 -1.66 18.27
N THR A 44 -9.65 -1.23 17.46
CA THR A 44 -8.59 -0.32 17.91
C THR A 44 -9.18 1.01 18.37
N THR A 45 -8.80 1.46 19.59
CA THR A 45 -9.18 2.76 20.15
C THR A 45 -7.96 3.61 20.47
N LEU A 46 -8.12 4.92 20.58
CA LEU A 46 -7.03 5.82 20.98
C LEU A 46 -6.53 5.51 22.38
N GLU A 47 -7.43 5.17 23.31
CA GLU A 47 -7.10 4.78 24.68
C GLU A 47 -6.30 3.47 24.72
N GLY A 48 -6.63 2.53 23.83
CA GLY A 48 -5.89 1.28 23.66
C GLY A 48 -4.48 1.54 23.13
N LEU A 49 -4.36 2.38 22.10
CA LEU A 49 -3.06 2.76 21.51
C LEU A 49 -2.18 3.51 22.51
N ALA A 50 -2.75 4.39 23.34
CA ALA A 50 -2.00 5.17 24.33
C ALA A 50 -1.37 4.32 25.44
N LYS A 51 -1.85 3.10 25.67
CA LYS A 51 -1.33 2.16 26.68
C LYS A 51 -0.15 1.32 26.17
N LEU A 52 0.13 1.36 24.86
CA LEU A 52 1.20 0.55 24.26
C LEU A 52 2.57 1.16 24.60
N LYS A 53 3.50 0.26 24.94
CA LYS A 53 4.88 0.64 25.23
C LYS A 53 5.69 0.83 23.93
N PRO A 54 6.68 1.72 23.91
CA PRO A 54 7.65 1.80 22.83
C PRO A 54 8.31 0.45 22.53
N ALA A 55 8.52 0.16 21.24
CA ALA A 55 9.05 -1.12 20.80
C ALA A 55 10.58 -1.14 20.65
N PHE A 56 11.21 0.01 20.39
CA PHE A 56 12.65 0.09 20.07
C PHE A 56 13.46 0.85 21.10
N ALA A 57 13.05 2.05 21.48
CA ALA A 57 13.74 2.87 22.48
C ALA A 57 12.81 3.12 23.66
N HIS A 58 13.37 3.19 24.88
CA HIS A 58 12.58 3.35 26.11
C HIS A 58 11.69 4.61 26.10
N ASP A 59 12.19 5.69 25.52
CA ASP A 59 11.51 6.98 25.31
C ASP A 59 11.04 7.20 23.87
N GLY A 60 10.95 6.14 23.07
CA GLY A 60 10.59 6.17 21.67
C GLY A 60 9.08 6.32 21.46
N PHE A 61 8.69 6.61 20.21
CA PHE A 61 7.31 6.83 19.80
C PHE A 61 6.71 5.65 19.02
N VAL A 62 7.54 4.72 18.54
CA VAL A 62 7.09 3.57 17.75
C VAL A 62 6.61 2.47 18.68
N THR A 63 5.36 2.05 18.50
CA THR A 63 4.71 0.98 19.24
C THR A 63 4.13 -0.07 18.31
N ALA A 64 3.69 -1.21 18.81
CA ALA A 64 2.98 -2.22 18.02
C ALA A 64 1.67 -1.70 17.39
N GLY A 65 1.11 -0.61 17.89
CA GLY A 65 -0.13 -0.03 17.37
C GLY A 65 0.04 1.02 16.28
N ASN A 66 1.28 1.48 16.03
CA ASN A 66 1.58 2.49 15.02
C ASN A 66 2.72 2.08 14.06
N ALA A 67 3.01 0.79 14.03
CA ALA A 67 3.90 0.14 13.09
C ALA A 67 3.12 -0.92 12.30
N SER A 68 3.57 -1.22 11.09
CA SER A 68 3.05 -2.35 10.33
C SER A 68 3.48 -3.67 10.98
N GLY A 69 2.62 -4.69 10.91
CA GLY A 69 3.01 -6.05 11.24
C GLY A 69 3.84 -6.68 10.12
N ILE A 70 4.87 -7.42 10.49
CA ILE A 70 5.55 -8.35 9.57
C ILE A 70 4.63 -9.56 9.48
N VAL A 71 4.10 -9.82 8.29
CA VAL A 71 3.10 -10.87 8.04
C VAL A 71 3.49 -11.68 6.81
N ASP A 72 2.93 -12.86 6.68
CA ASP A 72 3.00 -13.63 5.44
C ASP A 72 1.97 -13.11 4.43
N GLY A 73 2.33 -13.09 3.16
CA GLY A 73 1.44 -12.66 2.10
C GLY A 73 2.06 -12.85 0.72
N ALA A 74 1.20 -12.99 -0.27
CA ALA A 74 1.59 -13.09 -1.67
C ALA A 74 0.71 -12.19 -2.53
N ALA A 75 1.28 -11.63 -3.59
CA ALA A 75 0.56 -10.89 -4.61
C ALA A 75 1.19 -11.15 -5.97
N ALA A 76 0.38 -11.18 -7.01
CA ALA A 76 0.85 -11.42 -8.36
C ALA A 76 0.22 -10.46 -9.36
N LEU A 77 1.02 -9.95 -10.28
CA LEU A 77 0.63 -9.19 -11.45
C LEU A 77 1.26 -9.79 -12.69
N VAL A 78 0.48 -9.93 -13.76
CA VAL A 78 0.99 -10.29 -15.08
C VAL A 78 1.32 -9.02 -15.85
N ILE A 79 2.56 -8.87 -16.27
CA ILE A 79 3.02 -7.73 -17.06
C ILE A 79 3.22 -8.20 -18.50
N ALA A 80 2.64 -7.49 -19.45
CA ALA A 80 2.74 -7.81 -20.89
C ALA A 80 3.08 -6.56 -21.69
N GLY A 81 3.83 -6.76 -22.78
CA GLY A 81 4.08 -5.70 -23.75
C GLY A 81 2.83 -5.37 -24.55
N GLU A 82 2.71 -4.12 -25.00
CA GLU A 82 1.54 -3.63 -25.74
C GLU A 82 1.22 -4.47 -26.99
N ASP A 83 2.27 -4.87 -27.73
CA ASP A 83 2.07 -5.68 -28.94
C ASP A 83 1.49 -7.07 -28.62
N PHE A 84 1.93 -7.68 -27.52
CA PHE A 84 1.38 -8.95 -27.05
C PHE A 84 -0.07 -8.82 -26.62
N VAL A 85 -0.40 -7.74 -25.89
CA VAL A 85 -1.78 -7.42 -25.48
C VAL A 85 -2.69 -7.32 -26.71
N LYS A 86 -2.27 -6.56 -27.73
CA LYS A 86 -3.01 -6.42 -29.00
C LYS A 86 -3.14 -7.74 -29.74
N GLN A 87 -2.04 -8.49 -29.88
CA GLN A 87 -2.03 -9.78 -30.58
C GLN A 87 -2.95 -10.81 -29.95
N LYS A 88 -3.08 -10.79 -28.63
CA LYS A 88 -3.89 -11.75 -27.86
C LYS A 88 -5.27 -11.23 -27.49
N ASP A 89 -5.63 -10.03 -27.93
CA ASP A 89 -6.89 -9.36 -27.59
C ASP A 89 -7.18 -9.36 -26.07
N LEU A 90 -6.13 -9.06 -25.27
CA LEU A 90 -6.24 -9.03 -23.84
C LEU A 90 -6.84 -7.70 -23.37
N LYS A 91 -7.50 -7.74 -22.21
CA LYS A 91 -8.03 -6.54 -21.53
C LYS A 91 -7.19 -6.24 -20.29
N PRO A 92 -6.15 -5.40 -20.38
CA PRO A 92 -5.33 -5.06 -19.24
C PRO A 92 -6.11 -4.18 -18.25
N MET A 93 -5.85 -4.34 -16.96
CA MET A 93 -6.41 -3.48 -15.91
C MET A 93 -5.87 -2.05 -15.99
N GLY A 94 -4.64 -1.91 -16.46
CA GLY A 94 -3.99 -0.62 -16.57
C GLY A 94 -2.63 -0.73 -17.24
N ARG A 95 -1.94 0.40 -17.35
CA ARG A 95 -0.57 0.46 -17.85
C ARG A 95 0.35 1.14 -16.87
N ILE A 96 1.62 0.75 -16.86
CA ILE A 96 2.68 1.46 -16.15
C ILE A 96 3.01 2.72 -16.95
N VAL A 97 2.84 3.89 -16.31
CA VAL A 97 3.15 5.20 -16.90
C VAL A 97 4.61 5.55 -16.66
N SER A 98 5.03 5.45 -15.39
CA SER A 98 6.42 5.71 -15.00
C SER A 98 6.73 5.00 -13.69
N TRP A 99 8.02 4.90 -13.40
CA TRP A 99 8.52 4.47 -12.11
C TRP A 99 9.88 5.12 -11.82
N ALA A 100 10.19 5.28 -10.54
CA ALA A 100 11.47 5.79 -10.09
C ALA A 100 11.84 5.22 -8.72
N TYR A 101 13.11 5.23 -8.43
CA TYR A 101 13.67 4.96 -7.11
C TYR A 101 14.62 6.10 -6.74
N ALA A 102 14.82 6.30 -5.44
CA ALA A 102 15.72 7.33 -4.92
C ALA A 102 16.42 6.82 -3.66
N GLY A 103 17.68 7.22 -3.48
CA GLY A 103 18.42 7.03 -2.24
C GLY A 103 18.19 8.18 -1.29
N VAL A 104 18.19 7.88 0.00
CA VAL A 104 18.17 8.86 1.11
C VAL A 104 19.10 8.37 2.21
N GLU A 105 19.43 9.22 3.18
CA GLU A 105 20.20 8.81 4.36
C GLU A 105 19.51 7.64 5.08
N PRO A 106 20.24 6.56 5.43
CA PRO A 106 19.67 5.36 6.06
C PRO A 106 18.86 5.64 7.32
N GLU A 107 19.30 6.59 8.14
CA GLU A 107 18.66 6.97 9.41
C GLU A 107 17.26 7.57 9.22
N ILE A 108 17.01 8.12 8.06
CA ILE A 108 15.71 8.69 7.68
C ILE A 108 15.07 7.95 6.50
N MET A 109 15.33 6.65 6.38
CA MET A 109 14.86 5.83 5.25
C MET A 109 13.37 5.99 4.96
N GLY A 110 12.58 6.29 5.98
CA GLY A 110 11.14 6.47 5.87
C GLY A 110 10.69 7.59 4.93
N ILE A 111 11.58 8.57 4.63
CA ILE A 111 11.29 9.67 3.70
C ILE A 111 11.53 9.30 2.23
N GLY A 112 12.12 8.14 1.95
CA GLY A 112 12.42 7.66 0.59
C GLY A 112 11.28 7.77 -0.43
N PRO A 113 10.01 7.53 -0.07
CA PRO A 113 8.86 7.75 -0.94
C PRO A 113 8.78 9.16 -1.56
N VAL A 114 9.24 10.18 -0.84
CA VAL A 114 9.14 11.59 -1.30
C VAL A 114 9.97 11.84 -2.56
N PRO A 115 11.30 11.67 -2.56
CA PRO A 115 12.10 11.87 -3.76
C PRO A 115 11.76 10.86 -4.86
N ALA A 116 11.41 9.62 -4.54
CA ALA A 116 11.00 8.64 -5.52
C ALA A 116 9.70 9.04 -6.24
N THR A 117 8.70 9.54 -5.49
CA THR A 117 7.44 10.04 -6.06
C THR A 117 7.69 11.26 -6.96
N ARG A 118 8.47 12.23 -6.50
CA ARG A 118 8.81 13.43 -7.30
C ARG A 118 9.46 13.03 -8.62
N ALA A 119 10.43 12.11 -8.59
CA ALA A 119 11.10 11.62 -9.79
C ALA A 119 10.17 10.83 -10.73
N ALA A 120 9.24 10.02 -10.19
CA ALA A 120 8.26 9.31 -11.01
C ALA A 120 7.27 10.27 -11.68
N LEU A 121 6.80 11.29 -10.97
CA LEU A 121 5.92 12.35 -11.50
C LEU A 121 6.63 13.15 -12.60
N GLU A 122 7.87 13.57 -12.38
CA GLU A 122 8.67 14.28 -13.37
C GLU A 122 8.83 13.46 -14.66
N LYS A 123 9.19 12.17 -14.55
CA LYS A 123 9.29 11.27 -15.71
C LYS A 123 7.99 11.13 -16.48
N ALA A 124 6.87 11.16 -15.78
CA ALA A 124 5.55 11.06 -16.40
C ALA A 124 5.07 12.39 -17.02
N GLY A 125 5.70 13.52 -16.70
CA GLY A 125 5.19 14.85 -17.02
C GLY A 125 3.87 15.16 -16.30
N LEU A 126 3.67 14.57 -15.11
CA LEU A 126 2.47 14.69 -14.29
C LEU A 126 2.79 15.38 -12.96
N SER A 127 1.75 15.86 -12.31
CA SER A 127 1.79 16.41 -10.95
C SER A 127 1.05 15.50 -9.96
N LEU A 128 1.26 15.71 -8.67
CA LEU A 128 0.53 14.96 -7.65
C LEU A 128 -0.98 15.23 -7.69
N SER A 129 -1.40 16.41 -8.17
CA SER A 129 -2.82 16.75 -8.35
C SER A 129 -3.52 15.92 -9.43
N ASP A 130 -2.77 15.34 -10.38
CA ASP A 130 -3.32 14.47 -11.43
C ASP A 130 -3.59 13.05 -10.92
N MET A 131 -3.11 12.70 -9.72
CA MET A 131 -3.35 11.38 -9.12
C MET A 131 -4.71 11.32 -8.47
N ASP A 132 -5.58 10.42 -8.95
CA ASP A 132 -6.87 10.12 -8.34
C ASP A 132 -6.73 9.30 -7.06
N LEU A 133 -5.70 8.46 -7.01
CA LEU A 133 -5.39 7.61 -5.86
C LEU A 133 -3.88 7.58 -5.57
N VAL A 134 -3.57 7.48 -4.28
CA VAL A 134 -2.21 7.32 -3.78
C VAL A 134 -2.19 6.20 -2.73
N GLU A 135 -1.31 5.24 -2.92
CA GLU A 135 -1.00 4.21 -1.91
C GLU A 135 0.44 4.40 -1.42
N VAL A 136 0.58 4.74 -0.17
CA VAL A 136 1.86 4.86 0.53
C VAL A 136 1.97 3.71 1.52
N ASN A 137 3.02 2.89 1.41
CA ASN A 137 3.24 1.85 2.41
C ASN A 137 3.41 2.47 3.80
N GLU A 138 2.59 2.04 4.74
CA GLU A 138 2.63 2.47 6.14
C GLU A 138 3.59 1.59 6.96
N ALA A 139 4.90 1.66 6.70
CA ALA A 139 5.86 0.93 7.52
C ALA A 139 5.74 1.34 9.01
N PHE A 140 5.60 2.65 9.24
CA PHE A 140 5.36 3.27 10.54
C PHE A 140 4.45 4.48 10.37
N ALA A 141 3.59 4.77 11.34
CA ALA A 141 2.71 5.93 11.28
C ALA A 141 3.49 7.26 11.19
N ALA A 142 4.58 7.39 11.93
CA ALA A 142 5.44 8.58 11.87
C ALA A 142 6.07 8.77 10.49
N GLN A 143 6.51 7.67 9.86
CA GLN A 143 7.04 7.66 8.51
C GLN A 143 5.97 8.10 7.50
N TYR A 144 4.77 7.53 7.57
CA TYR A 144 3.65 7.93 6.70
C TYR A 144 3.32 9.41 6.85
N LEU A 145 3.24 9.92 8.09
CA LEU A 145 2.94 11.32 8.37
C LEU A 145 4.02 12.28 7.83
N ALA A 146 5.30 11.86 7.87
CA ALA A 146 6.38 12.63 7.26
C ALA A 146 6.22 12.71 5.73
N VAL A 147 5.94 11.58 5.07
CA VAL A 147 5.66 11.52 3.63
C VAL A 147 4.42 12.35 3.26
N GLU A 148 3.33 12.21 4.02
CA GLU A 148 2.10 12.98 3.84
C GLU A 148 2.37 14.49 3.88
N LYS A 149 3.13 14.95 4.88
CA LYS A 149 3.50 16.36 5.05
C LYS A 149 4.34 16.87 3.89
N GLU A 150 5.38 16.14 3.52
CA GLU A 150 6.36 16.56 2.50
C GLU A 150 5.79 16.58 1.08
N LEU A 151 4.85 15.70 0.78
CA LEU A 151 4.16 15.64 -0.51
C LEU A 151 2.85 16.44 -0.52
N GLY A 152 2.31 16.84 0.64
CA GLY A 152 1.00 17.48 0.74
C GLY A 152 -0.14 16.53 0.35
N LEU A 153 -0.08 15.27 0.81
CA LEU A 153 -1.06 14.25 0.42
C LEU A 153 -2.46 14.56 0.96
N ASP A 154 -3.45 14.36 0.11
CA ASP A 154 -4.86 14.42 0.48
C ASP A 154 -5.34 13.05 0.97
N ARG A 155 -5.78 12.99 2.23
CA ARG A 155 -6.26 11.76 2.87
C ARG A 155 -7.53 11.18 2.24
N SER A 156 -8.31 11.98 1.52
CA SER A 156 -9.52 11.51 0.83
C SER A 156 -9.22 10.57 -0.34
N ARG A 157 -8.00 10.64 -0.86
CA ARG A 157 -7.49 9.82 -1.97
C ARG A 157 -6.21 9.06 -1.65
N THR A 158 -5.77 9.06 -0.38
CA THR A 158 -4.55 8.35 0.04
C THR A 158 -4.89 7.24 1.02
N ASN A 159 -4.44 6.00 0.75
CA ASN A 159 -4.65 4.81 1.58
C ASN A 159 -6.14 4.67 1.98
N VAL A 160 -6.99 4.80 0.99
CA VAL A 160 -8.44 4.92 1.19
C VAL A 160 -9.10 3.66 1.73
N ASN A 161 -8.45 2.52 1.65
CA ASN A 161 -8.92 1.24 2.16
C ASN A 161 -8.07 0.72 3.34
N GLY A 162 -7.40 1.63 4.04
CA GLY A 162 -6.40 1.29 5.05
C GLY A 162 -5.03 1.05 4.43
N GLY A 163 -4.04 0.82 5.26
CA GLY A 163 -2.67 0.57 4.84
C GLY A 163 -2.01 -0.51 5.68
N ALA A 164 -0.69 -0.63 5.61
CA ALA A 164 0.07 -1.71 6.22
C ALA A 164 -0.03 -1.79 7.75
N ILE A 165 -0.35 -0.70 8.44
CA ILE A 165 -0.62 -0.74 9.88
C ILE A 165 -1.83 -1.63 10.19
N ALA A 166 -2.85 -1.61 9.35
CA ALA A 166 -4.03 -2.45 9.50
C ALA A 166 -3.87 -3.81 8.79
N LEU A 167 -3.41 -3.80 7.53
CA LEU A 167 -3.40 -4.97 6.66
C LEU A 167 -2.14 -5.84 6.81
N GLY A 168 -1.08 -5.28 7.40
CA GLY A 168 0.24 -5.91 7.46
C GLY A 168 1.14 -5.54 6.29
N HIS A 169 2.42 -5.90 6.42
CA HIS A 169 3.48 -5.60 5.45
C HIS A 169 4.26 -6.86 5.10
N PRO A 170 3.75 -7.68 4.19
CA PRO A 170 4.49 -8.83 3.65
C PRO A 170 5.59 -8.29 2.74
N LEU A 171 6.80 -8.13 3.26
CA LEU A 171 7.91 -7.36 2.67
C LEU A 171 8.12 -7.62 1.17
N GLY A 172 8.18 -8.88 0.77
CA GLY A 172 8.40 -9.28 -0.62
C GLY A 172 7.17 -9.09 -1.54
N ALA A 173 5.98 -8.97 -0.98
CA ALA A 173 4.74 -8.86 -1.75
C ALA A 173 4.16 -7.43 -1.77
N THR A 174 4.54 -6.57 -0.82
CA THR A 174 3.91 -5.26 -0.61
C THR A 174 3.92 -4.39 -1.86
N GLY A 175 5.01 -4.30 -2.60
CA GLY A 175 5.07 -3.47 -3.81
C GLY A 175 4.02 -3.89 -4.85
N THR A 176 3.91 -5.20 -5.10
CA THR A 176 2.90 -5.78 -6.00
C THR A 176 1.49 -5.54 -5.48
N ARG A 177 1.26 -5.73 -4.18
CA ARG A 177 -0.05 -5.50 -3.53
C ARG A 177 -0.48 -4.04 -3.67
N LEU A 178 0.39 -3.06 -3.41
CA LEU A 178 0.07 -1.65 -3.54
C LEU A 178 -0.39 -1.30 -4.96
N VAL A 179 0.31 -1.79 -5.98
CA VAL A 179 -0.06 -1.55 -7.38
C VAL A 179 -1.40 -2.19 -7.71
N LEU A 180 -1.63 -3.43 -7.25
CA LEU A 180 -2.88 -4.15 -7.46
C LEU A 180 -4.07 -3.42 -6.81
N THR A 181 -3.93 -3.02 -5.55
CA THR A 181 -4.94 -2.25 -4.80
C THR A 181 -5.26 -0.93 -5.50
N VAL A 182 -4.25 -0.19 -5.96
CA VAL A 182 -4.45 1.04 -6.73
C VAL A 182 -5.27 0.77 -7.98
N LEU A 183 -4.94 -0.26 -8.76
CA LEU A 183 -5.66 -0.58 -9.99
C LEU A 183 -7.13 -0.95 -9.72
N HIS A 184 -7.41 -1.83 -8.76
CA HIS A 184 -8.77 -2.18 -8.38
C HIS A 184 -9.58 -0.96 -7.93
N GLU A 185 -8.99 -0.10 -7.10
CA GLU A 185 -9.69 1.08 -6.59
C GLU A 185 -9.92 2.15 -7.69
N LEU A 186 -8.98 2.31 -8.63
CA LEU A 186 -9.17 3.16 -9.81
C LEU A 186 -10.37 2.68 -10.65
N HIS A 187 -10.51 1.37 -10.86
CA HIS A 187 -11.66 0.80 -11.57
C HIS A 187 -12.96 1.05 -10.81
N ARG A 188 -12.96 0.85 -9.49
CA ARG A 188 -14.14 1.03 -8.64
C ARG A 188 -14.63 2.48 -8.62
N ARG A 189 -13.70 3.45 -8.59
CA ARG A 189 -14.02 4.88 -8.52
C ARG A 189 -14.14 5.58 -9.86
N GLY A 190 -13.75 4.92 -10.95
CA GLY A 190 -13.66 5.55 -12.26
C GLY A 190 -12.51 6.55 -12.40
N GLY A 191 -11.48 6.45 -11.51
CA GLY A 191 -10.27 7.27 -11.57
C GLY A 191 -9.38 6.86 -12.73
N ARG A 192 -8.40 7.70 -13.07
CA ARG A 192 -7.48 7.49 -14.17
C ARG A 192 -6.07 7.13 -13.72
N TYR A 193 -5.45 7.99 -12.92
CA TYR A 193 -4.06 7.82 -12.50
C TYR A 193 -3.95 7.45 -11.02
N GLY A 194 -3.05 6.53 -10.74
CA GLY A 194 -2.74 6.12 -9.38
C GLY A 194 -1.25 5.99 -9.15
N LEU A 195 -0.84 6.29 -7.93
CA LEU A 195 0.53 6.24 -7.45
C LEU A 195 0.65 5.19 -6.35
N ALA A 196 1.61 4.29 -6.47
CA ALA A 196 2.04 3.39 -5.41
C ALA A 196 3.47 3.72 -5.01
N THR A 197 3.74 3.86 -3.71
CA THR A 197 5.09 4.19 -3.22
C THR A 197 5.40 3.53 -1.89
N ALA A 198 6.66 3.19 -1.68
CA ALA A 198 7.15 2.55 -0.46
C ALA A 198 8.57 3.00 -0.12
N CYS A 199 8.87 3.09 1.18
CA CYS A 199 10.25 3.16 1.67
C CYS A 199 10.88 1.76 1.65
N ILE A 200 12.19 1.73 1.56
CA ILE A 200 12.98 0.49 1.49
C ILE A 200 14.13 0.62 2.50
N GLY A 201 14.37 -0.43 3.25
CA GLY A 201 15.47 -0.50 4.21
C GLY A 201 16.83 -0.19 3.56
N GLY A 202 17.74 0.40 4.33
CA GLY A 202 19.04 0.86 3.84
C GLY A 202 19.04 2.27 3.24
N GLY A 203 17.91 3.00 3.29
CA GLY A 203 17.82 4.39 2.82
C GLY A 203 17.41 4.52 1.36
N GLN A 204 16.26 3.93 0.99
CA GLN A 204 15.74 3.99 -0.36
C GLN A 204 14.23 4.23 -0.37
N GLY A 205 13.72 4.70 -1.50
CA GLY A 205 12.30 4.74 -1.82
C GLY A 205 12.05 4.33 -3.26
N ILE A 206 10.86 3.81 -3.51
CA ILE A 206 10.38 3.48 -4.85
C ILE A 206 8.98 4.05 -5.05
N ALA A 207 8.68 4.46 -6.28
CA ALA A 207 7.35 4.92 -6.67
C ALA A 207 7.02 4.43 -8.09
N MET A 208 5.75 4.10 -8.32
CA MET A 208 5.22 3.71 -9.62
C MET A 208 3.89 4.43 -9.86
N ILE A 209 3.74 4.98 -11.06
CA ILE A 209 2.49 5.58 -11.54
C ILE A 209 1.87 4.62 -12.54
N VAL A 210 0.60 4.32 -12.33
CA VAL A 210 -0.22 3.51 -13.23
C VAL A 210 -1.41 4.31 -13.74
N GLU A 211 -1.88 3.96 -14.93
CA GLU A 211 -3.10 4.49 -15.53
C GLU A 211 -4.09 3.35 -15.73
N ARG A 212 -5.33 3.53 -15.28
CA ARG A 212 -6.43 2.61 -15.58
C ARG A 212 -6.77 2.68 -17.07
N LEU A 213 -7.00 1.52 -17.69
CA LEU A 213 -7.44 1.36 -19.07
C LEU A 213 -8.90 0.94 -19.17
#